data_804ee8957558a538b70ead75d6d75ef9
#
_entry.id   804ee8957558a538b70ead75d6d75ef9
#
_cell.length_a   1.000
_cell.length_b   1.000
_cell.length_c   1.000
_cell.angle_alpha   90.00
_cell.angle_beta   90.00
_cell.angle_gamma   90.00
#
_symmetry.space_group_name_H-M   'P 1'
#
loop_
_entity.id
_entity.type
_entity.pdbx_description
1 polymer ?
#
loop_
_entity_poly.entity_id
_entity_poly.type
_entity_poly.pdbx_seq_one_letter_code
_entity_poly.pdbx_strand_id
1 'polypeptide(L)'
;MGTIYFFDKHVKKHLMKGTKAVNPSNSDVFSDGVSCIREEDVNLWFYTKAGITIAFDSGHRNFPNVKREFEKIGINANDIEHAFITHVDVDHAGGIDKNGNNIFPNAQVYIGKDEEQYITGKMHRMTKLGFVKLSVGVSLKQGYILLSDGQVTDVNGIKVEAIHVPGHTLGHMCYLVDESILISGDCLAINKNGGYPFFDFFTQFPEMNKKSLVKLRETLKNKPVKAVCTGHSGYREYGQSTFAHIDETAVFDKKIHFDEYAPEDYTKY
;
A
#
# COMPACT_ATOMS: atom_id res chain seq x y z
N MET A 1 13.41 16.00 -8.66
CA MET A 1 12.10 15.32 -8.71
C MET A 1 12.33 13.97 -9.37
N GLY A 2 12.03 12.86 -8.70
CA GLY A 2 12.29 11.52 -9.25
C GLY A 2 11.38 11.24 -10.47
N THR A 3 11.86 10.44 -11.42
CA THR A 3 11.13 10.10 -12.65
C THR A 3 9.76 9.50 -12.35
N ILE A 4 9.66 8.67 -11.29
CA ILE A 4 8.41 8.01 -10.90
C ILE A 4 7.44 9.01 -10.29
N TYR A 5 7.88 9.91 -9.40
CA TYR A 5 7.02 10.99 -8.89
C TYR A 5 6.45 11.87 -10.02
N PHE A 6 7.26 12.17 -11.05
CA PHE A 6 6.78 12.88 -12.22
C PHE A 6 5.71 12.09 -12.97
N PHE A 7 5.93 10.78 -13.14
CA PHE A 7 4.96 9.88 -13.78
C PHE A 7 3.63 9.86 -13.01
N ASP A 8 3.68 9.63 -11.71
CA ASP A 8 2.48 9.56 -10.85
C ASP A 8 1.71 10.87 -10.85
N LYS A 9 2.42 11.98 -10.76
CA LYS A 9 1.82 13.32 -10.76
C LYS A 9 1.16 13.72 -12.08
N HIS A 10 1.81 13.43 -13.20
CA HIS A 10 1.45 14.00 -14.49
C HIS A 10 0.90 13.00 -15.51
N VAL A 11 1.24 11.72 -15.42
CA VAL A 11 0.91 10.69 -16.42
C VAL A 11 -0.13 9.71 -15.89
N LYS A 12 0.11 9.07 -14.73
CA LYS A 12 -0.70 8.00 -14.14
C LYS A 12 -2.18 8.41 -14.03
N LYS A 13 -2.47 9.62 -13.56
CA LYS A 13 -3.83 10.15 -13.45
C LYS A 13 -4.61 10.23 -14.78
N HIS A 14 -3.91 10.34 -15.91
CA HIS A 14 -4.54 10.33 -17.24
C HIS A 14 -4.79 8.93 -17.76
N LEU A 15 -3.94 7.97 -17.37
CA LEU A 15 -4.09 6.56 -17.73
C LEU A 15 -5.26 5.90 -16.97
N MET A 16 -5.48 6.31 -15.71
CA MET A 16 -6.40 5.63 -14.78
C MET A 16 -7.79 6.28 -14.65
N LYS A 17 -8.12 7.23 -15.52
CA LYS A 17 -9.39 7.98 -15.45
C LYS A 17 -10.65 7.12 -15.54
N GLY A 18 -10.63 6.07 -16.34
CA GLY A 18 -11.82 5.30 -16.69
C GLY A 18 -12.39 4.45 -15.55
N THR A 19 -11.58 4.04 -14.58
CA THR A 19 -11.98 3.12 -13.52
C THR A 19 -12.53 3.83 -12.28
N LYS A 20 -12.14 5.10 -12.06
CA LYS A 20 -12.38 5.85 -10.81
C LYS A 20 -11.94 5.11 -9.54
N ALA A 21 -11.07 4.11 -9.69
CA ALA A 21 -10.53 3.33 -8.58
C ALA A 21 -9.31 4.01 -7.94
N VAL A 22 -8.67 4.95 -8.64
CA VAL A 22 -7.69 5.87 -8.07
C VAL A 22 -8.42 7.11 -7.59
N ASN A 23 -8.75 7.10 -6.31
CA ASN A 23 -9.48 8.15 -5.64
C ASN A 23 -9.02 8.25 -4.18
N PRO A 24 -7.75 8.64 -3.94
CA PRO A 24 -7.21 8.78 -2.61
C PRO A 24 -7.96 9.83 -1.81
N SER A 25 -8.08 9.61 -0.51
CA SER A 25 -8.62 10.59 0.43
C SER A 25 -7.72 11.81 0.51
N ASN A 26 -8.28 12.98 0.71
CA ASN A 26 -7.47 14.15 1.07
C ASN A 26 -6.82 13.94 2.45
N SER A 27 -5.71 14.64 2.70
CA SER A 27 -5.09 14.63 4.03
C SER A 27 -6.11 15.10 5.07
N ASP A 28 -6.47 14.23 6.00
CA ASP A 28 -7.52 14.46 6.99
C ASP A 28 -7.40 13.50 8.19
N VAL A 29 -8.17 13.78 9.23
CA VAL A 29 -8.37 12.92 10.39
C VAL A 29 -9.77 12.33 10.30
N PHE A 30 -9.86 11.00 10.32
CA PHE A 30 -11.10 10.24 10.25
C PHE A 30 -11.55 9.77 11.64
N SER A 31 -12.61 8.99 11.70
CA SER A 31 -13.05 8.31 12.91
C SER A 31 -12.07 7.22 13.37
N ASP A 32 -12.28 6.71 14.57
CA ASP A 32 -11.58 5.55 15.13
C ASP A 32 -10.04 5.67 15.16
N GLY A 33 -9.51 6.90 15.30
CA GLY A 33 -8.06 7.15 15.41
C GLY A 33 -7.30 7.09 14.07
N VAL A 34 -7.99 6.98 12.96
CA VAL A 34 -7.39 6.93 11.63
C VAL A 34 -7.13 8.33 11.10
N SER A 35 -5.97 8.55 10.49
CA SER A 35 -5.69 9.76 9.69
C SER A 35 -4.84 9.41 8.47
N CYS A 36 -4.80 10.29 7.51
CA CYS A 36 -3.95 10.09 6.34
C CYS A 36 -3.31 11.37 5.82
N ILE A 37 -2.18 11.17 5.15
CA ILE A 37 -1.59 12.15 4.23
C ILE A 37 -1.85 11.69 2.81
N ARG A 38 -2.19 12.65 1.95
CA ARG A 38 -2.28 12.43 0.51
C ARG A 38 -1.04 12.94 -0.20
N GLU A 39 -0.38 12.06 -0.91
CA GLU A 39 0.69 12.40 -1.84
C GLU A 39 0.26 12.11 -3.29
N GLU A 40 -0.28 13.11 -3.97
CA GLU A 40 -0.83 13.02 -5.34
C GLU A 40 -1.93 11.95 -5.45
N ASP A 41 -1.58 10.72 -5.82
CA ASP A 41 -2.51 9.61 -6.05
C ASP A 41 -2.42 8.48 -5.01
N VAL A 42 -1.57 8.64 -3.98
CA VAL A 42 -1.38 7.66 -2.90
C VAL A 42 -1.70 8.24 -1.53
N ASN A 43 -2.14 7.41 -0.61
CA ASN A 43 -2.32 7.73 0.80
C ASN A 43 -1.29 7.00 1.68
N LEU A 44 -0.71 7.76 2.62
CA LEU A 44 -0.04 7.22 3.80
C LEU A 44 -1.04 7.23 4.95
N TRP A 45 -1.05 6.17 5.74
CA TRP A 45 -2.02 6.02 6.81
C TRP A 45 -1.37 6.08 8.17
N PHE A 46 -2.10 6.61 9.15
CA PHE A 46 -1.69 6.67 10.54
C PHE A 46 -2.84 6.16 11.41
N TYR A 47 -2.47 5.50 12.49
CA TYR A 47 -3.42 5.11 13.53
C TYR A 47 -2.92 5.63 14.87
N THR A 48 -3.78 6.37 15.57
CA THR A 48 -3.49 6.98 16.87
C THR A 48 -4.43 6.46 17.95
N LYS A 49 -3.85 5.97 19.04
CA LYS A 49 -4.58 5.50 20.23
C LYS A 49 -3.79 5.84 21.48
N ALA A 50 -4.45 6.40 22.48
CA ALA A 50 -3.85 6.77 23.76
C ALA A 50 -2.57 7.62 23.64
N GLY A 51 -2.50 8.51 22.65
CA GLY A 51 -1.35 9.38 22.41
C GLY A 51 -0.19 8.74 21.63
N ILE A 52 -0.31 7.48 21.25
CA ILE A 52 0.68 6.77 20.43
C ILE A 52 0.20 6.73 18.99
N THR A 53 1.07 7.11 18.06
CA THR A 53 0.78 7.09 16.62
C THR A 53 1.73 6.13 15.91
N ILE A 54 1.18 5.24 15.11
CA ILE A 54 1.92 4.34 14.22
C ILE A 54 1.62 4.68 12.76
N ALA A 55 2.60 4.46 11.87
CA ALA A 55 2.47 4.75 10.46
C ALA A 55 2.34 3.47 9.61
N PHE A 56 1.62 3.60 8.50
CA PHE A 56 1.52 2.59 7.45
C PHE A 56 1.88 3.24 6.12
N ASP A 57 2.92 2.68 5.49
CA ASP A 57 3.61 3.22 4.33
C ASP A 57 4.29 4.57 4.60
N SER A 58 5.09 5.03 3.66
CA SER A 58 5.91 6.24 3.80
C SER A 58 5.87 7.15 2.56
N GLY A 59 5.08 6.80 1.54
CA GLY A 59 4.92 7.61 0.34
C GLY A 59 6.16 7.69 -0.55
N HIS A 60 6.18 8.72 -1.39
CA HIS A 60 7.23 8.93 -2.36
C HIS A 60 8.54 9.45 -1.75
N ARG A 61 9.64 9.12 -2.42
CA ARG A 61 10.96 9.68 -2.08
C ARG A 61 10.97 11.20 -2.24
N ASN A 62 11.29 11.91 -1.15
CA ASN A 62 11.43 13.37 -1.15
C ASN A 62 10.16 14.12 -1.61
N PHE A 63 9.00 13.70 -1.16
CA PHE A 63 7.76 14.42 -1.42
C PHE A 63 7.85 15.86 -0.90
N PRO A 64 7.72 16.87 -1.77
CA PRO A 64 8.08 18.25 -1.41
C PRO A 64 7.14 18.88 -0.37
N ASN A 65 5.92 18.39 -0.25
CA ASN A 65 4.90 18.96 0.64
C ASN A 65 4.68 18.14 1.92
N VAL A 66 5.49 17.11 2.18
CA VAL A 66 5.25 16.16 3.27
C VAL A 66 5.09 16.86 4.63
N LYS A 67 5.93 17.85 4.94
CA LYS A 67 5.85 18.61 6.19
C LYS A 67 4.50 19.31 6.36
N ARG A 68 4.05 20.00 5.32
CA ARG A 68 2.75 20.70 5.33
C ARG A 68 1.58 19.71 5.50
N GLU A 69 1.65 18.54 4.89
CA GLU A 69 0.60 17.54 5.03
C GLU A 69 0.56 16.95 6.46
N PHE A 70 1.73 16.77 7.11
CA PHE A 70 1.79 16.40 8.54
C PHE A 70 1.17 17.46 9.45
N GLU A 71 1.46 18.76 9.19
CA GLU A 71 0.88 19.87 9.93
C GLU A 71 -0.65 19.88 9.85
N LYS A 72 -1.25 19.54 8.70
CA LYS A 72 -2.72 19.46 8.52
C LYS A 72 -3.39 18.43 9.42
N ILE A 73 -2.74 17.30 9.65
CA ILE A 73 -3.29 16.21 10.46
C ILE A 73 -2.80 16.22 11.92
N GLY A 74 -1.98 17.23 12.27
CA GLY A 74 -1.49 17.43 13.64
C GLY A 74 -0.52 16.34 14.13
N ILE A 75 0.17 15.64 13.24
CA ILE A 75 1.15 14.60 13.56
C ILE A 75 2.56 15.16 13.37
N ASN A 76 3.46 14.92 14.33
CA ASN A 76 4.88 15.16 14.16
C ASN A 76 5.57 13.85 13.70
N ALA A 77 6.16 13.86 12.53
CA ALA A 77 6.82 12.69 11.95
C ALA A 77 7.99 12.15 12.81
N ASN A 78 8.61 12.99 13.64
CA ASN A 78 9.68 12.56 14.54
C ASN A 78 9.16 11.73 15.73
N ASP A 79 7.86 11.80 16.03
CA ASP A 79 7.24 11.05 17.13
C ASP A 79 6.75 9.67 16.67
N ILE A 80 6.89 9.37 15.36
CA ILE A 80 6.59 8.05 14.82
C ILE A 80 7.73 7.08 15.14
N GLU A 81 7.47 6.14 16.04
CA GLU A 81 8.45 5.12 16.46
C GLU A 81 8.24 3.76 15.76
N HIS A 82 7.12 3.57 15.06
CA HIS A 82 6.79 2.33 14.37
C HIS A 82 6.16 2.62 13.01
N ALA A 83 6.75 2.06 11.94
CA ALA A 83 6.27 2.18 10.57
C ALA A 83 6.15 0.79 9.91
N PHE A 84 4.93 0.43 9.54
CA PHE A 84 4.59 -0.82 8.88
C PHE A 84 4.45 -0.57 7.39
N ILE A 85 5.23 -1.26 6.57
CA ILE A 85 5.26 -1.07 5.12
C ILE A 85 4.50 -2.20 4.45
N THR A 86 3.49 -1.87 3.66
CA THR A 86 2.67 -2.85 2.95
C THR A 86 3.48 -3.57 1.88
N HIS A 87 4.27 -2.83 1.12
CA HIS A 87 5.19 -3.33 0.09
C HIS A 87 6.23 -2.26 -0.27
N VAL A 88 7.25 -2.64 -1.06
CA VAL A 88 8.42 -1.79 -1.29
C VAL A 88 8.37 -0.97 -2.58
N ASP A 89 7.20 -0.69 -3.11
CA ASP A 89 7.08 0.25 -4.23
C ASP A 89 7.42 1.67 -3.78
N VAL A 90 7.93 2.46 -4.72
CA VAL A 90 8.52 3.78 -4.46
C VAL A 90 7.52 4.84 -3.96
N ASP A 91 6.24 4.64 -4.21
CA ASP A 91 5.15 5.47 -3.71
C ASP A 91 4.59 4.99 -2.36
N HIS A 92 5.08 3.85 -1.84
CA HIS A 92 4.75 3.30 -0.52
C HIS A 92 5.94 3.33 0.45
N ALA A 93 7.13 2.94 -0.01
CA ALA A 93 8.33 2.89 0.82
C ALA A 93 9.36 3.98 0.47
N GLY A 94 9.04 4.88 -0.44
CA GLY A 94 9.97 5.91 -0.92
C GLY A 94 10.41 6.91 0.16
N GLY A 95 9.54 7.21 1.12
CA GLY A 95 9.85 8.14 2.21
C GLY A 95 10.91 7.62 3.19
N ILE A 96 11.21 6.32 3.16
CA ILE A 96 12.27 5.69 3.96
C ILE A 96 13.38 5.08 3.08
N ASP A 97 13.39 5.39 1.78
CA ASP A 97 14.44 4.94 0.86
C ASP A 97 15.81 5.50 1.24
N LYS A 98 16.85 4.65 1.15
CA LYS A 98 18.23 5.02 1.48
C LYS A 98 18.79 6.22 0.68
N ASN A 99 18.23 6.48 -0.49
CA ASN A 99 18.63 7.59 -1.37
C ASN A 99 17.75 8.83 -1.20
N GLY A 100 16.86 8.84 -0.20
CA GLY A 100 15.95 9.93 0.11
C GLY A 100 16.12 10.50 1.51
N ASN A 101 15.31 11.49 1.83
CA ASN A 101 15.14 11.99 3.18
C ASN A 101 14.21 11.03 3.94
N ASN A 102 14.72 10.43 5.01
CA ASN A 102 13.89 9.58 5.86
C ASN A 102 12.83 10.42 6.58
N ILE A 103 11.56 10.18 6.28
CA ILE A 103 10.45 10.92 6.90
C ILE A 103 10.12 10.42 8.32
N PHE A 104 10.55 9.20 8.66
CA PHE A 104 10.38 8.59 9.99
C PHE A 104 11.74 8.24 10.60
N PRO A 105 12.55 9.24 11.01
CA PRO A 105 13.95 9.02 11.41
C PRO A 105 14.11 8.14 12.64
N ASN A 106 13.09 8.07 13.50
CA ASN A 106 13.10 7.33 14.76
C ASN A 106 12.33 5.99 14.69
N ALA A 107 11.71 5.67 13.54
CA ALA A 107 10.84 4.52 13.46
C ALA A 107 11.60 3.19 13.30
N GLN A 108 11.18 2.18 14.07
CA GLN A 108 11.39 0.78 13.71
C GLN A 108 10.51 0.45 12.51
N VAL A 109 11.13 -0.03 11.43
CA VAL A 109 10.42 -0.41 10.20
C VAL A 109 10.06 -1.89 10.26
N TYR A 110 8.84 -2.22 9.81
CA TYR A 110 8.32 -3.57 9.67
C TYR A 110 7.92 -3.82 8.23
N ILE A 111 8.30 -4.97 7.67
CA ILE A 111 7.99 -5.37 6.28
C ILE A 111 7.61 -6.84 6.22
N GLY A 112 6.87 -7.23 5.20
CA GLY A 112 6.59 -8.62 4.91
C GLY A 112 7.88 -9.40 4.62
N LYS A 113 7.99 -10.62 5.15
CA LYS A 113 9.18 -11.46 5.01
C LYS A 113 9.62 -11.62 3.54
N ASP A 114 8.67 -11.83 2.65
CA ASP A 114 8.97 -12.07 1.24
C ASP A 114 9.24 -10.78 0.44
N GLU A 115 9.02 -9.58 1.05
CA GLU A 115 9.46 -8.30 0.48
C GLU A 115 10.98 -8.11 0.53
N GLU A 116 11.66 -8.77 1.46
CA GLU A 116 13.12 -8.66 1.62
C GLU A 116 13.88 -8.97 0.32
N GLN A 117 13.36 -9.88 -0.50
CA GLN A 117 14.00 -10.24 -1.76
C GLN A 117 14.11 -9.07 -2.76
N TYR A 118 13.17 -8.12 -2.72
CA TYR A 118 13.24 -6.90 -3.55
C TYR A 118 14.26 -5.91 -2.99
N ILE A 119 14.31 -5.74 -1.66
CA ILE A 119 15.24 -4.84 -0.97
C ILE A 119 16.68 -5.29 -1.16
N THR A 120 16.92 -6.60 -1.09
CA THR A 120 18.24 -7.21 -1.24
C THR A 120 18.67 -7.39 -2.69
N GLY A 121 17.80 -7.11 -3.66
CA GLY A 121 18.06 -7.28 -5.09
C GLY A 121 18.07 -8.72 -5.57
N LYS A 122 17.60 -9.68 -4.76
CA LYS A 122 17.39 -11.08 -5.20
C LYS A 122 16.28 -11.19 -6.22
N MET A 123 15.29 -10.30 -6.13
CA MET A 123 14.22 -10.13 -7.09
C MET A 123 14.08 -8.66 -7.48
N HIS A 124 13.73 -8.39 -8.73
CA HIS A 124 13.48 -7.04 -9.19
C HIS A 124 11.98 -6.74 -9.18
N ARG A 125 11.63 -5.64 -8.52
CA ARG A 125 10.29 -5.09 -8.61
C ARG A 125 10.20 -4.26 -9.88
N MET A 126 9.56 -4.82 -10.91
CA MET A 126 9.52 -4.25 -12.24
C MET A 126 8.07 -4.09 -12.70
N THR A 127 7.78 -2.96 -13.34
CA THR A 127 6.59 -2.83 -14.19
C THR A 127 6.99 -2.62 -15.64
N LYS A 128 6.13 -3.01 -16.58
CA LYS A 128 6.36 -2.81 -18.01
C LYS A 128 5.46 -1.70 -18.56
N LEU A 129 6.05 -0.83 -19.34
CA LEU A 129 5.33 0.09 -20.23
C LEU A 129 5.72 -0.25 -21.67
N GLY A 130 4.96 -1.12 -22.31
CA GLY A 130 5.35 -1.71 -23.59
C GLY A 130 6.65 -2.51 -23.47
N PHE A 131 7.69 -2.11 -24.21
CA PHE A 131 9.04 -2.71 -24.13
C PHE A 131 9.95 -2.08 -23.05
N VAL A 132 9.49 -1.00 -22.39
CA VAL A 132 10.27 -0.32 -21.32
C VAL A 132 10.00 -1.01 -19.98
N LYS A 133 11.07 -1.44 -19.31
CA LYS A 133 11.02 -1.95 -17.95
C LYS A 133 11.39 -0.82 -16.98
N LEU A 134 10.54 -0.58 -15.99
CA LEU A 134 10.77 0.41 -14.94
C LEU A 134 10.98 -0.30 -13.62
N SER A 135 12.10 0.00 -12.94
CA SER A 135 12.30 -0.44 -11.57
C SER A 135 11.54 0.49 -10.63
N VAL A 136 10.62 -0.07 -9.86
CA VAL A 136 9.75 0.69 -8.97
C VAL A 136 9.96 0.37 -7.48
N GLY A 137 10.84 -0.56 -7.16
CA GLY A 137 11.19 -0.89 -5.78
C GLY A 137 12.22 0.05 -5.17
N VAL A 138 12.27 0.10 -3.86
CA VAL A 138 13.21 0.90 -3.06
C VAL A 138 14.27 0.04 -2.37
N SER A 139 15.30 0.69 -1.84
CA SER A 139 16.28 0.08 -0.92
C SER A 139 16.23 0.82 0.40
N LEU A 140 16.09 0.10 1.51
CA LEU A 140 15.98 0.71 2.83
C LEU A 140 17.35 1.11 3.39
N LYS A 141 17.40 2.22 4.11
CA LYS A 141 18.60 2.75 4.76
C LYS A 141 18.79 2.14 6.15
N GLN A 142 17.70 1.99 6.87
CA GLN A 142 17.69 1.49 8.25
C GLN A 142 17.34 0.01 8.30
N GLY A 143 17.67 -0.64 9.43
CA GLY A 143 17.26 -2.00 9.70
C GLY A 143 15.74 -2.14 9.74
N TYR A 144 15.24 -3.32 9.43
CA TYR A 144 13.82 -3.64 9.44
C TYR A 144 13.56 -4.99 10.12
N ILE A 145 12.35 -5.17 10.61
CA ILE A 145 11.85 -6.43 11.17
C ILE A 145 10.99 -7.10 10.11
N LEU A 146 11.25 -8.40 9.89
CA LEU A 146 10.48 -9.23 8.97
C LEU A 146 9.25 -9.80 9.67
N LEU A 147 8.09 -9.60 9.07
CA LEU A 147 6.82 -10.13 9.55
C LEU A 147 6.37 -11.35 8.74
N SER A 148 5.86 -12.34 9.44
CA SER A 148 5.21 -13.52 8.86
C SER A 148 3.69 -13.35 8.86
N ASP A 149 2.99 -14.16 8.03
CA ASP A 149 1.52 -14.23 7.99
C ASP A 149 0.95 -14.57 9.37
N GLY A 150 -0.06 -13.81 9.80
CA GLY A 150 -0.72 -13.94 11.10
C GLY A 150 0.08 -13.44 12.31
N GLN A 151 1.28 -12.90 12.10
CA GLN A 151 2.06 -12.35 13.21
C GLN A 151 1.40 -11.08 13.76
N VAL A 152 1.23 -11.04 15.08
CA VAL A 152 0.70 -9.86 15.80
C VAL A 152 1.85 -9.14 16.49
N THR A 153 1.99 -7.85 16.21
CA THR A 153 2.90 -6.94 16.90
C THR A 153 2.08 -6.06 17.85
N ASP A 154 2.42 -6.06 19.13
CA ASP A 154 1.83 -5.14 20.11
C ASP A 154 2.72 -3.91 20.25
N VAL A 155 2.19 -2.76 19.88
CA VAL A 155 2.85 -1.46 20.04
C VAL A 155 2.14 -0.70 21.15
N ASN A 156 2.57 -0.90 22.40
CA ASN A 156 2.04 -0.21 23.57
C ASN A 156 0.49 -0.29 23.66
N GLY A 157 -0.08 -1.48 23.38
CA GLY A 157 -1.52 -1.73 23.43
C GLY A 157 -2.26 -1.47 22.11
N ILE A 158 -1.56 -1.12 21.03
CA ILE A 158 -2.07 -1.17 19.67
C ILE A 158 -1.64 -2.50 19.05
N LYS A 159 -2.59 -3.36 18.70
CA LYS A 159 -2.31 -4.65 18.08
C LYS A 159 -2.35 -4.53 16.56
N VAL A 160 -1.26 -4.89 15.91
CA VAL A 160 -1.13 -4.90 14.45
C VAL A 160 -0.91 -6.34 13.99
N GLU A 161 -1.93 -6.94 13.39
CA GLU A 161 -1.85 -8.26 12.76
C GLU A 161 -1.39 -8.11 11.32
N ALA A 162 -0.29 -8.75 10.96
CA ALA A 162 0.22 -8.80 9.59
C ALA A 162 -0.48 -9.95 8.84
N ILE A 163 -1.14 -9.65 7.73
CA ILE A 163 -1.83 -10.64 6.89
C ILE A 163 -1.15 -10.66 5.52
N HIS A 164 -0.55 -11.79 5.16
CA HIS A 164 0.16 -11.95 3.90
C HIS A 164 -0.84 -12.08 2.73
N VAL A 165 -0.78 -11.12 1.81
CA VAL A 165 -1.65 -11.02 0.62
C VAL A 165 -0.79 -10.87 -0.63
N PRO A 166 -0.07 -11.95 -1.03
CA PRO A 166 0.85 -11.89 -2.16
C PRO A 166 0.12 -11.71 -3.49
N GLY A 167 0.80 -11.03 -4.41
CA GLY A 167 0.31 -10.83 -5.77
C GLY A 167 0.69 -9.49 -6.35
N HIS A 168 0.33 -8.37 -5.73
CA HIS A 168 0.84 -7.06 -6.15
C HIS A 168 2.38 -7.07 -6.08
N THR A 169 2.92 -7.47 -4.93
CA THR A 169 4.28 -8.00 -4.77
C THR A 169 4.22 -9.38 -4.10
N LEU A 170 5.31 -10.14 -4.06
CA LEU A 170 5.31 -11.45 -3.39
C LEU A 170 5.19 -11.35 -1.87
N GLY A 171 5.72 -10.31 -1.27
CA GLY A 171 5.70 -10.12 0.17
C GLY A 171 4.66 -9.12 0.65
N HIS A 172 3.74 -8.68 -0.23
CA HIS A 172 2.71 -7.70 0.12
C HIS A 172 1.95 -8.08 1.38
N MET A 173 1.86 -7.13 2.33
CA MET A 173 1.13 -7.28 3.58
C MET A 173 -0.07 -6.34 3.64
N CYS A 174 -1.19 -6.85 4.11
CA CYS A 174 -2.21 -6.05 4.75
C CYS A 174 -1.96 -6.02 6.26
N TYR A 175 -2.40 -4.95 6.92
CA TYR A 175 -2.32 -4.84 8.38
C TYR A 175 -3.70 -4.64 8.95
N LEU A 176 -4.09 -5.49 9.89
CA LEU A 176 -5.34 -5.33 10.65
C LEU A 176 -5.01 -4.76 12.03
N VAL A 177 -5.46 -3.54 12.27
CA VAL A 177 -5.18 -2.77 13.49
C VAL A 177 -6.34 -2.89 14.45
N ASP A 178 -6.07 -3.34 15.69
CA ASP A 178 -7.05 -3.54 16.75
C ASP A 178 -8.31 -4.28 16.26
N GLU A 179 -8.15 -5.26 15.34
CA GLU A 179 -9.21 -6.04 14.67
C GLU A 179 -10.27 -5.20 13.94
N SER A 180 -10.06 -3.91 13.80
CA SER A 180 -11.07 -2.92 13.42
C SER A 180 -10.74 -2.17 12.12
N ILE A 181 -9.49 -1.85 11.86
CA ILE A 181 -9.04 -1.06 10.71
C ILE A 181 -8.14 -1.91 9.83
N LEU A 182 -8.53 -2.12 8.58
CA LEU A 182 -7.73 -2.82 7.59
C LEU A 182 -6.93 -1.81 6.75
N ILE A 183 -5.62 -1.90 6.79
CA ILE A 183 -4.72 -1.22 5.85
C ILE A 183 -4.41 -2.21 4.74
N SER A 184 -4.91 -1.96 3.54
CA SER A 184 -4.85 -2.95 2.46
C SER A 184 -3.69 -2.76 1.49
N GLY A 185 -3.00 -1.61 1.53
CA GLY A 185 -2.01 -1.29 0.48
C GLY A 185 -2.62 -1.41 -0.91
N ASP A 186 -1.87 -2.00 -1.82
CA ASP A 186 -2.18 -2.11 -3.25
C ASP A 186 -2.65 -3.52 -3.69
N CYS A 187 -3.14 -4.34 -2.80
CA CYS A 187 -3.83 -5.56 -3.22
C CYS A 187 -5.26 -5.27 -3.71
N LEU A 188 -5.87 -4.18 -3.23
CA LEU A 188 -7.28 -3.86 -3.40
C LEU A 188 -7.46 -2.42 -3.88
N ALA A 189 -8.30 -2.22 -4.90
CA ALA A 189 -8.77 -0.92 -5.37
C ALA A 189 -10.29 -0.83 -5.21
N ILE A 190 -10.79 0.28 -4.64
CA ILE A 190 -12.23 0.43 -4.34
C ILE A 190 -12.77 1.65 -5.07
N ASN A 191 -13.86 1.47 -5.80
CA ASN A 191 -14.63 2.55 -6.42
C ASN A 191 -16.07 2.57 -5.90
N LYS A 192 -16.94 3.37 -6.51
CA LYS A 192 -18.35 3.46 -6.13
C LYS A 192 -19.16 2.16 -6.29
N ASN A 193 -18.68 1.21 -7.08
CA ASN A 193 -19.34 -0.06 -7.34
C ASN A 193 -18.85 -1.18 -6.38
N GLY A 194 -17.74 -0.96 -5.68
CA GLY A 194 -17.12 -1.92 -4.77
C GLY A 194 -15.64 -2.13 -5.03
N GLY A 195 -15.08 -3.16 -4.38
CA GLY A 195 -13.66 -3.46 -4.45
C GLY A 195 -13.29 -4.48 -5.51
N TYR A 196 -12.19 -4.21 -6.17
CA TYR A 196 -11.55 -4.97 -7.25
C TYR A 196 -10.13 -5.35 -6.84
N PRO A 197 -9.51 -6.37 -7.42
CA PRO A 197 -8.06 -6.52 -7.37
C PRO A 197 -7.41 -5.24 -7.91
N PHE A 198 -6.26 -4.89 -7.37
CA PHE A 198 -5.50 -3.77 -7.93
C PHE A 198 -5.13 -4.03 -9.39
N PHE A 199 -4.86 -2.98 -10.15
CA PHE A 199 -4.64 -3.01 -11.59
C PHE A 199 -3.56 -4.02 -12.00
N ASP A 200 -3.85 -4.90 -12.93
CA ASP A 200 -2.94 -5.93 -13.41
C ASP A 200 -1.61 -5.36 -13.94
N PHE A 201 -1.67 -4.17 -14.56
CA PHE A 201 -0.48 -3.48 -15.04
C PHE A 201 0.57 -3.20 -13.96
N PHE A 202 0.14 -2.86 -12.74
CA PHE A 202 1.02 -2.59 -11.60
C PHE A 202 1.21 -3.82 -10.71
N THR A 203 0.43 -4.86 -10.90
CA THR A 203 0.45 -6.07 -10.11
C THR A 203 1.38 -7.10 -10.73
N GLN A 204 2.35 -7.58 -9.97
CA GLN A 204 3.35 -8.51 -10.52
C GLN A 204 2.76 -9.88 -10.82
N PHE A 205 1.81 -10.36 -10.00
CA PHE A 205 1.16 -11.66 -10.10
C PHE A 205 -0.36 -11.51 -9.95
N PRO A 206 -1.09 -11.05 -10.98
CA PRO A 206 -2.51 -10.72 -10.87
C PRO A 206 -3.40 -11.87 -10.38
N GLU A 207 -3.21 -13.07 -10.89
CA GLU A 207 -4.01 -14.24 -10.47
C GLU A 207 -3.73 -14.68 -9.04
N MET A 208 -2.50 -14.46 -8.56
CA MET A 208 -2.14 -14.69 -7.15
C MET A 208 -2.83 -13.65 -6.27
N ASN A 209 -2.86 -12.38 -6.68
CA ASN A 209 -3.56 -11.31 -5.96
C ASN A 209 -5.05 -11.62 -5.80
N LYS A 210 -5.74 -12.06 -6.85
CA LYS A 210 -7.16 -12.46 -6.79
C LYS A 210 -7.38 -13.59 -5.76
N LYS A 211 -6.56 -14.64 -5.80
CA LYS A 211 -6.63 -15.75 -4.82
C LYS A 211 -6.38 -15.27 -3.40
N SER A 212 -5.41 -14.39 -3.22
CA SER A 212 -5.09 -13.80 -1.91
C SER A 212 -6.21 -12.93 -1.36
N LEU A 213 -6.91 -12.18 -2.20
CA LEU A 213 -8.09 -11.39 -1.81
C LEU A 213 -9.27 -12.28 -1.36
N VAL A 214 -9.47 -13.43 -1.99
CA VAL A 214 -10.45 -14.42 -1.52
C VAL A 214 -10.07 -14.92 -0.12
N LYS A 215 -8.80 -15.27 0.11
CA LYS A 215 -8.28 -15.67 1.45
C LYS A 215 -8.47 -14.54 2.46
N LEU A 216 -8.11 -13.30 2.10
CA LEU A 216 -8.28 -12.12 2.97
C LEU A 216 -9.74 -11.93 3.37
N ARG A 217 -10.68 -11.98 2.42
CA ARG A 217 -12.11 -11.88 2.70
C ARG A 217 -12.58 -12.94 3.73
N GLU A 218 -12.18 -14.20 3.57
CA GLU A 218 -12.55 -15.26 4.51
C GLU A 218 -11.89 -15.05 5.89
N THR A 219 -10.63 -14.57 5.94
CA THR A 219 -9.95 -14.24 7.19
C THR A 219 -10.67 -13.13 7.98
N LEU A 220 -11.26 -12.17 7.28
CA LEU A 220 -11.93 -11.01 7.90
C LEU A 220 -13.41 -11.26 8.22
N LYS A 221 -14.01 -12.35 7.72
CA LYS A 221 -15.46 -12.61 7.75
C LYS A 221 -16.11 -12.47 9.13
N ASN A 222 -15.40 -12.88 10.18
CA ASN A 222 -15.91 -12.87 11.56
C ASN A 222 -15.19 -11.82 12.44
N LYS A 223 -14.40 -10.92 11.84
CA LYS A 223 -13.71 -9.85 12.56
C LYS A 223 -14.57 -8.57 12.54
N PRO A 224 -14.51 -7.74 13.58
CA PRO A 224 -15.33 -6.51 13.69
C PRO A 224 -14.72 -5.36 12.88
N VAL A 225 -14.31 -5.63 11.64
CA VAL A 225 -13.68 -4.62 10.77
C VAL A 225 -14.70 -3.53 10.44
N LYS A 226 -14.29 -2.28 10.64
CA LYS A 226 -15.13 -1.08 10.39
C LYS A 226 -14.71 -0.33 9.13
N ALA A 227 -13.42 -0.28 8.86
CA ALA A 227 -12.91 0.51 7.75
C ALA A 227 -11.76 -0.17 7.01
N VAL A 228 -11.61 0.22 5.76
CA VAL A 228 -10.49 -0.15 4.87
C VAL A 228 -9.78 1.12 4.41
N CYS A 229 -8.47 1.12 4.59
CA CYS A 229 -7.54 2.16 4.17
C CYS A 229 -6.69 1.60 3.03
N THR A 230 -6.94 2.07 1.81
CA THR A 230 -6.25 1.57 0.61
C THR A 230 -5.11 2.50 0.20
N GLY A 231 -4.14 2.01 -0.54
CA GLY A 231 -3.06 2.86 -1.08
C GLY A 231 -3.59 3.97 -1.99
N HIS A 232 -4.48 3.66 -2.93
CA HIS A 232 -4.90 4.60 -3.97
C HIS A 232 -6.40 4.91 -4.04
N SER A 233 -7.22 4.28 -3.21
CA SER A 233 -8.68 4.48 -3.24
C SER A 233 -9.23 5.16 -1.97
N GLY A 234 -8.36 5.53 -1.04
CA GLY A 234 -8.69 6.27 0.17
C GLY A 234 -9.33 5.42 1.26
N TYR A 235 -9.94 6.13 2.24
CA TYR A 235 -10.71 5.55 3.34
C TYR A 235 -12.08 5.10 2.84
N ARG A 236 -12.49 3.89 3.22
CA ARG A 236 -13.81 3.33 2.94
C ARG A 236 -14.36 2.60 4.16
N GLU A 237 -15.66 2.70 4.39
CA GLU A 237 -16.34 1.81 5.33
C GLU A 237 -16.23 0.36 4.84
N TYR A 238 -15.96 -0.55 5.78
CA TYR A 238 -15.93 -1.98 5.48
C TYR A 238 -17.34 -2.53 5.37
N GLY A 239 -17.60 -3.35 4.37
CA GLY A 239 -18.91 -3.96 4.17
C GLY A 239 -18.94 -4.96 3.03
N GLN A 240 -20.12 -5.39 2.63
CA GLN A 240 -20.30 -6.41 1.58
C GLN A 240 -19.69 -6.00 0.24
N SER A 241 -19.67 -4.72 -0.07
CA SER A 241 -19.08 -4.20 -1.31
C SER A 241 -17.55 -4.19 -1.32
N THR A 242 -16.89 -4.31 -0.16
CA THR A 242 -15.42 -4.23 -0.05
C THR A 242 -14.70 -5.26 -0.96
N PHE A 243 -15.32 -6.43 -1.16
CA PHE A 243 -14.76 -7.51 -1.98
C PHE A 243 -15.71 -7.93 -3.11
N ALA A 244 -16.54 -7.02 -3.61
CA ALA A 244 -17.64 -7.38 -4.54
C ALA A 244 -17.15 -7.92 -5.89
N HIS A 245 -15.99 -7.48 -6.37
CA HIS A 245 -15.49 -7.73 -7.73
C HIS A 245 -14.04 -8.27 -7.72
N ILE A 246 -13.67 -9.04 -6.70
CA ILE A 246 -12.28 -9.54 -6.56
C ILE A 246 -11.91 -10.65 -7.56
N ASP A 247 -12.85 -11.17 -8.29
CA ASP A 247 -12.69 -12.10 -9.43
C ASP A 247 -12.56 -11.36 -10.78
N GLU A 248 -12.82 -10.07 -10.81
CA GLU A 248 -12.67 -9.20 -11.96
C GLU A 248 -11.29 -8.50 -11.93
N THR A 249 -10.97 -7.78 -13.00
CA THR A 249 -9.76 -6.94 -13.05
C THR A 249 -10.17 -5.48 -13.05
N ALA A 250 -9.51 -4.66 -12.22
CA ALA A 250 -9.59 -3.22 -12.35
C ALA A 250 -8.85 -2.81 -13.63
N VAL A 251 -9.59 -2.44 -14.67
CA VAL A 251 -9.02 -2.08 -15.97
C VAL A 251 -8.79 -0.57 -16.08
N PHE A 252 -7.77 -0.20 -16.86
CA PHE A 252 -7.58 1.16 -17.34
C PHE A 252 -8.73 1.56 -18.27
N ASP A 253 -8.84 2.86 -18.57
CA ASP A 253 -9.76 3.36 -19.59
C ASP A 253 -9.60 2.50 -20.86
N LYS A 254 -10.72 2.11 -21.50
CA LYS A 254 -10.83 1.18 -22.64
C LYS A 254 -9.90 1.48 -23.84
N LYS A 255 -9.25 2.62 -23.85
CA LYS A 255 -8.30 3.03 -24.90
C LYS A 255 -6.88 2.48 -24.74
N ILE A 256 -6.57 1.86 -23.59
CA ILE A 256 -5.23 1.33 -23.31
C ILE A 256 -5.41 -0.14 -22.95
N HIS A 257 -5.36 -1.01 -23.95
CA HIS A 257 -5.21 -2.44 -23.76
C HIS A 257 -3.71 -2.73 -23.60
N PHE A 258 -3.31 -3.07 -22.38
CA PHE A 258 -2.05 -3.75 -22.16
C PHE A 258 -2.33 -5.25 -22.28
N ASP A 259 -2.21 -5.78 -23.49
CA ASP A 259 -2.32 -7.20 -23.70
C ASP A 259 -1.22 -7.92 -22.91
N GLU A 260 -1.65 -8.77 -21.99
CA GLU A 260 -0.94 -9.85 -21.33
C GLU A 260 0.47 -9.55 -20.82
N TYR A 261 0.57 -9.09 -19.60
CA TYR A 261 1.75 -9.30 -18.80
C TYR A 261 1.55 -10.54 -17.92
N ALA A 262 1.86 -11.71 -18.46
CA ALA A 262 2.19 -12.87 -17.63
C ALA A 262 3.69 -12.80 -17.32
N PRO A 263 4.13 -12.75 -16.04
CA PRO A 263 5.54 -12.94 -15.74
C PRO A 263 5.96 -14.31 -16.26
N GLU A 264 7.05 -14.36 -17.00
CA GLU A 264 7.68 -15.61 -17.37
C GLU A 264 8.02 -16.35 -16.07
N ASP A 265 7.30 -17.43 -15.77
CA ASP A 265 7.61 -18.42 -14.75
C ASP A 265 7.46 -17.99 -13.25
N TYR A 266 6.21 -17.85 -12.78
CA TYR A 266 5.89 -17.77 -11.33
C TYR A 266 5.55 -19.13 -10.71
N THR A 267 5.84 -20.23 -11.41
CA THR A 267 5.64 -21.59 -10.87
C THR A 267 6.70 -22.00 -9.85
N LYS A 268 7.69 -21.13 -9.60
CA LYS A 268 8.80 -21.36 -8.67
C LYS A 268 8.62 -20.75 -7.28
N TYR A 269 7.46 -20.10 -7.01
CA TYR A 269 7.23 -19.43 -5.73
C TYR A 269 5.98 -19.92 -5.01
#